data_f6b6915388b126c8335cf2c13dcb53e9
#
_entry.id   f6b6915388b126c8335cf2c13dcb53e9
#
_cell.length_a   1.000
_cell.length_b   1.000
_cell.length_c   1.000
_cell.angle_alpha   90.00
_cell.angle_beta   90.00
_cell.angle_gamma   90.00
#
_symmetry.space_group_name_H-M   'P 1'
#
loop_
_entity.id
_entity.type
_entity.pdbx_description
1 polymer ?
#
loop_
_entity_poly.entity_id
_entity_poly.type
_entity_poly.pdbx_seq_one_letter_code
_entity_poly.pdbx_strand_id
1 'polypeptide(L)'
;MKKVYTLVIGLLATGMSFAQQNFILSHIDHRGFINLSGGVSLPVKSFMKGDPSAPSDIVALRGSSMQVAAGYRLTRRLGVMGSFTNCLNEAGTQKLVENIQKSNPEGGWTASGGTWNCSHLLAGPYMTFNAGIWMFDARIMGGYSWIQRPSTELKGNFYEVPLSVKTNQTRSSSFSAGGGVGIRCKITRSFALALHADYVGTRATFDNLTSTLTIGEEKGEEKMREVHPIGSLSINGGLSFLF
;
A
#
# COMPACT_ATOMS: atom_id res chain seq x y z
N MET A 1 48.62 -23.84 -9.20
CA MET A 1 47.58 -24.83 -9.54
C MET A 1 46.87 -25.40 -8.31
N LYS A 2 47.56 -25.82 -7.25
CA LYS A 2 46.88 -26.39 -6.03
C LYS A 2 45.80 -25.48 -5.42
N LYS A 3 46.00 -24.14 -5.36
CA LYS A 3 45.02 -23.19 -4.81
C LYS A 3 43.71 -23.10 -5.60
N VAL A 4 43.75 -23.30 -6.92
CA VAL A 4 42.56 -23.27 -7.79
C VAL A 4 41.71 -24.52 -7.55
N TYR A 5 42.33 -25.68 -7.39
CA TYR A 5 41.59 -26.92 -7.10
C TYR A 5 40.89 -26.87 -5.74
N THR A 6 41.54 -26.26 -4.71
CA THR A 6 40.91 -26.11 -3.39
C THR A 6 39.69 -25.20 -3.46
N LEU A 7 39.77 -24.13 -4.27
CA LEU A 7 38.63 -23.19 -4.44
C LEU A 7 37.47 -23.83 -5.21
N VAL A 8 37.77 -24.62 -6.24
CA VAL A 8 36.76 -25.36 -7.01
C VAL A 8 36.08 -26.44 -6.18
N ILE A 9 36.87 -27.20 -5.38
CA ILE A 9 36.32 -28.23 -4.48
C ILE A 9 35.45 -27.57 -3.39
N GLY A 10 35.84 -26.43 -2.83
CA GLY A 10 35.05 -25.66 -1.89
C GLY A 10 33.74 -25.19 -2.47
N LEU A 11 33.72 -24.68 -3.70
CA LEU A 11 32.52 -24.27 -4.42
C LEU A 11 31.59 -25.45 -4.74
N LEU A 12 32.14 -26.60 -5.12
CA LEU A 12 31.36 -27.82 -5.37
C LEU A 12 30.76 -28.38 -4.08
N ALA A 13 31.50 -28.39 -2.98
CA ALA A 13 31.02 -28.85 -1.68
C ALA A 13 29.86 -27.96 -1.13
N THR A 14 29.96 -26.64 -1.28
CA THR A 14 28.87 -25.72 -0.91
C THR A 14 27.65 -25.94 -1.83
N GLY A 15 27.84 -26.13 -3.12
CA GLY A 15 26.77 -26.43 -4.08
C GLY A 15 26.01 -27.71 -3.73
N MET A 16 26.70 -28.77 -3.31
CA MET A 16 26.06 -30.04 -2.88
C MET A 16 25.24 -29.87 -1.60
N SER A 17 25.72 -29.10 -0.63
CA SER A 17 25.00 -28.84 0.61
C SER A 17 23.70 -28.08 0.34
N PHE A 18 23.71 -27.09 -0.55
CA PHE A 18 22.49 -26.38 -0.98
C PHE A 18 21.52 -27.29 -1.73
N ALA A 19 22.03 -28.20 -2.57
CA ALA A 19 21.17 -29.14 -3.32
C ALA A 19 20.44 -30.12 -2.39
N GLN A 20 21.12 -30.66 -1.37
CA GLN A 20 20.52 -31.54 -0.39
C GLN A 20 19.48 -30.81 0.49
N GLN A 21 19.80 -29.59 0.93
CA GLN A 21 18.88 -28.77 1.69
C GLN A 21 17.63 -28.46 0.88
N ASN A 22 17.77 -28.08 -0.39
CA ASN A 22 16.65 -27.81 -1.29
C ASN A 22 15.77 -29.03 -1.51
N PHE A 23 16.36 -30.23 -1.62
CA PHE A 23 15.61 -31.47 -1.76
C PHE A 23 14.74 -31.75 -0.52
N ILE A 24 15.31 -31.63 0.68
CA ILE A 24 14.57 -31.82 1.94
C ILE A 24 13.45 -30.78 2.06
N LEU A 25 13.74 -29.48 1.83
CA LEU A 25 12.77 -28.41 1.93
C LEU A 25 11.62 -28.54 0.93
N SER A 26 11.88 -29.09 -0.25
CA SER A 26 10.85 -29.27 -1.29
C SER A 26 9.79 -30.32 -0.90
N HIS A 27 10.15 -31.30 -0.07
CA HIS A 27 9.23 -32.38 0.36
C HIS A 27 8.44 -32.07 1.63
N ILE A 28 8.79 -30.98 2.34
CA ILE A 28 8.02 -30.55 3.51
C ILE A 28 6.80 -29.78 3.05
N ASP A 29 5.62 -30.31 3.36
CA ASP A 29 4.35 -29.66 3.07
C ASP A 29 3.76 -29.00 4.33
N HIS A 30 3.67 -27.69 4.33
CA HIS A 30 3.06 -26.87 5.39
C HIS A 30 1.66 -26.46 4.96
N ARG A 31 0.71 -26.51 5.89
CA ARG A 31 -0.67 -26.10 5.63
C ARG A 31 -0.93 -24.65 6.01
N GLY A 32 -0.23 -24.14 7.01
CA GLY A 32 -0.42 -22.79 7.49
C GLY A 32 0.80 -21.89 7.27
N PHE A 33 0.55 -20.58 7.26
CA PHE A 33 1.60 -19.57 7.29
C PHE A 33 1.15 -18.30 8.01
N ILE A 34 2.11 -17.62 8.60
CA ILE A 34 1.99 -16.24 9.07
C ILE A 34 3.07 -15.43 8.38
N ASN A 35 2.71 -14.32 7.76
CA ASN A 35 3.62 -13.46 7.02
C ASN A 35 3.67 -12.07 7.65
N LEU A 36 4.88 -11.54 7.84
CA LEU A 36 5.13 -10.15 8.21
C LEU A 36 5.99 -9.52 7.12
N SER A 37 5.51 -8.44 6.55
CA SER A 37 6.16 -7.82 5.39
C SER A 37 6.00 -6.30 5.39
N GLY A 38 6.93 -5.65 4.72
CA GLY A 38 6.93 -4.20 4.50
C GLY A 38 7.38 -3.88 3.08
N GLY A 39 7.01 -2.71 2.60
CA GLY A 39 7.33 -2.32 1.24
C GLY A 39 6.78 -0.98 0.85
N VAL A 40 6.37 -0.86 -0.41
CA VAL A 40 5.90 0.38 -1.01
C VAL A 40 4.41 0.31 -1.32
N SER A 41 3.74 1.44 -1.12
CA SER A 41 2.36 1.68 -1.53
C SER A 41 2.35 2.63 -2.71
N LEU A 42 1.72 2.19 -3.80
CA LEU A 42 1.57 2.94 -5.05
C LEU A 42 0.09 3.25 -5.25
N PRO A 43 -0.34 4.52 -5.17
CA PRO A 43 -1.69 4.89 -5.50
C PRO A 43 -1.94 4.68 -6.99
N VAL A 44 -3.14 4.23 -7.37
CA VAL A 44 -3.50 3.95 -8.76
C VAL A 44 -4.83 4.59 -9.14
N LYS A 45 -5.07 4.77 -10.45
CA LYS A 45 -6.28 5.39 -11.01
C LYS A 45 -6.53 6.81 -10.48
N SER A 46 -7.77 7.09 -10.07
CA SER A 46 -8.19 8.39 -9.54
C SER A 46 -7.47 8.79 -8.26
N PHE A 47 -7.07 7.84 -7.42
CA PHE A 47 -6.30 8.13 -6.20
C PHE A 47 -4.93 8.76 -6.48
N MET A 48 -4.34 8.48 -7.65
CA MET A 48 -3.09 9.07 -8.12
C MET A 48 -3.32 10.36 -8.94
N LYS A 49 -4.43 10.43 -9.70
CA LYS A 49 -4.63 11.49 -10.69
C LYS A 49 -5.51 12.64 -10.18
N GLY A 50 -6.37 12.37 -9.19
CA GLY A 50 -7.43 13.27 -8.76
C GLY A 50 -8.60 13.29 -9.75
N ASP A 51 -9.67 13.96 -9.37
CA ASP A 51 -10.80 14.27 -10.26
C ASP A 51 -10.56 15.66 -10.87
N PRO A 52 -10.45 15.78 -12.21
CA PRO A 52 -10.25 17.06 -12.85
C PRO A 52 -11.38 18.08 -12.61
N SER A 53 -12.57 17.59 -12.25
CA SER A 53 -13.74 18.43 -11.95
C SER A 53 -13.82 18.91 -10.50
N ALA A 54 -12.98 18.37 -9.61
CA ALA A 54 -12.94 18.74 -8.20
C ALA A 54 -11.62 19.49 -7.88
N PRO A 55 -11.62 20.84 -7.83
CA PRO A 55 -10.41 21.62 -7.60
C PRO A 55 -9.76 21.39 -6.21
N SER A 56 -10.49 20.79 -5.28
CA SER A 56 -10.01 20.43 -3.93
C SER A 56 -9.42 19.02 -3.84
N ASP A 57 -9.35 18.28 -4.95
CA ASP A 57 -8.96 16.89 -4.92
C ASP A 57 -7.44 16.72 -4.70
N ILE A 58 -7.11 16.12 -3.56
CA ILE A 58 -5.72 15.90 -3.16
C ILE A 58 -5.33 14.50 -3.59
N VAL A 59 -4.38 14.44 -4.51
CA VAL A 59 -3.82 13.17 -4.97
C VAL A 59 -2.93 12.53 -3.91
N ALA A 60 -2.88 11.21 -3.90
CA ALA A 60 -1.90 10.49 -3.11
C ALA A 60 -0.63 10.24 -3.93
N LEU A 61 0.52 10.43 -3.31
CA LEU A 61 1.83 10.06 -3.85
C LEU A 61 2.22 8.66 -3.37
N ARG A 62 3.33 8.15 -3.89
CA ARG A 62 3.91 6.90 -3.40
C ARG A 62 4.20 6.98 -1.90
N GLY A 63 4.09 5.85 -1.22
CA GLY A 63 4.31 5.78 0.21
C GLY A 63 4.86 4.44 0.65
N SER A 64 4.77 4.18 1.94
CA SER A 64 5.16 2.91 2.57
C SER A 64 3.94 2.03 2.83
N SER A 65 4.16 0.72 2.90
CA SER A 65 3.16 -0.24 3.33
C SER A 65 3.75 -1.24 4.31
N MET A 66 2.91 -1.67 5.26
CA MET A 66 3.20 -2.78 6.17
C MET A 66 2.02 -3.75 6.15
N GLN A 67 2.32 -5.06 6.14
CA GLN A 67 1.28 -6.07 6.09
C GLN A 67 1.60 -7.22 7.04
N VAL A 68 0.56 -7.67 7.74
CA VAL A 68 0.52 -8.95 8.45
C VAL A 68 -0.55 -9.81 7.76
N ALA A 69 -0.21 -11.03 7.41
CA ALA A 69 -1.14 -11.96 6.79
C ALA A 69 -1.00 -13.35 7.38
N ALA A 70 -2.11 -14.05 7.49
CA ALA A 70 -2.14 -15.45 7.90
C ALA A 70 -3.04 -16.24 6.94
N GLY A 71 -2.64 -17.46 6.61
CA GLY A 71 -3.41 -18.33 5.74
C GLY A 71 -3.29 -19.79 6.12
N TYR A 72 -4.34 -20.55 5.79
CA TYR A 72 -4.39 -21.98 6.01
C TYR A 72 -4.96 -22.70 4.80
N ARG A 73 -4.26 -23.73 4.32
CA ARG A 73 -4.68 -24.57 3.20
C ARG A 73 -5.70 -25.60 3.65
N LEU A 74 -6.84 -25.60 3.01
CA LEU A 74 -7.90 -26.59 3.21
C LEU A 74 -7.68 -27.81 2.32
N THR A 75 -7.13 -27.60 1.14
CA THR A 75 -6.77 -28.65 0.18
C THR A 75 -5.29 -28.54 -0.23
N ARG A 76 -4.84 -29.35 -1.17
CA ARG A 76 -3.46 -29.26 -1.69
C ARG A 76 -3.12 -27.91 -2.30
N ARG A 77 -4.09 -27.21 -2.88
CA ARG A 77 -3.86 -25.93 -3.61
C ARG A 77 -4.68 -24.76 -3.10
N LEU A 78 -5.86 -25.02 -2.50
CA LEU A 78 -6.80 -23.99 -2.08
C LEU A 78 -6.79 -23.84 -0.57
N GLY A 79 -6.92 -22.61 -0.11
CA GLY A 79 -7.01 -22.23 1.29
C GLY A 79 -7.76 -20.93 1.50
N VAL A 80 -7.80 -20.52 2.75
CA VAL A 80 -8.35 -19.24 3.18
C VAL A 80 -7.25 -18.43 3.84
N MET A 81 -7.28 -17.13 3.66
CA MET A 81 -6.35 -16.22 4.31
C MET A 81 -7.02 -14.93 4.75
N GLY A 82 -6.42 -14.29 5.73
CA GLY A 82 -6.70 -12.93 6.14
C GLY A 82 -5.44 -12.08 6.13
N SER A 83 -5.60 -10.80 5.88
CA SER A 83 -4.50 -9.84 5.90
C SER A 83 -4.94 -8.50 6.49
N PHE A 84 -4.05 -7.90 7.26
CA PHE A 84 -4.13 -6.51 7.67
C PHE A 84 -2.99 -5.75 7.00
N THR A 85 -3.34 -4.73 6.23
CA THR A 85 -2.36 -3.88 5.51
C THR A 85 -2.58 -2.44 5.92
N ASN A 86 -1.50 -1.75 6.28
CA ASN A 86 -1.50 -0.31 6.51
C ASN A 86 -0.61 0.36 5.46
N CYS A 87 -1.17 1.36 4.77
CA CYS A 87 -0.51 2.15 3.73
C CYS A 87 -0.47 3.62 4.16
N LEU A 88 0.71 4.21 4.12
CA LEU A 88 0.96 5.63 4.39
C LEU A 88 1.44 6.28 3.11
N ASN A 89 0.61 7.15 2.50
CA ASN A 89 0.91 7.83 1.25
C ASN A 89 0.93 9.36 1.47
N GLU A 90 1.95 10.05 0.99
CA GLU A 90 2.03 11.50 1.09
C GLU A 90 0.94 12.17 0.24
N ALA A 91 0.44 13.31 0.71
CA ALA A 91 -0.51 14.12 -0.05
C ALA A 91 0.22 14.96 -1.10
N GLY A 92 -0.15 14.81 -2.36
CA GLY A 92 0.41 15.58 -3.48
C GLY A 92 -0.29 16.92 -3.63
N THR A 93 0.25 17.94 -2.95
CA THR A 93 -0.28 19.33 -2.99
C THR A 93 0.28 20.17 -4.14
N GLN A 94 1.32 19.71 -4.83
CA GLN A 94 2.00 20.46 -5.92
C GLN A 94 1.04 20.77 -7.07
N LYS A 95 0.21 19.82 -7.49
CA LYS A 95 -0.77 20.04 -8.56
C LYS A 95 -1.81 21.10 -8.19
N LEU A 96 -2.19 21.18 -6.91
CA LEU A 96 -3.10 22.19 -6.41
C LEU A 96 -2.47 23.58 -6.56
N VAL A 97 -1.22 23.73 -6.18
CA VAL A 97 -0.45 24.98 -6.34
C VAL A 97 -0.32 25.36 -7.82
N GLU A 98 0.08 24.42 -8.68
CA GLU A 98 0.23 24.64 -10.13
C GLU A 98 -1.07 25.11 -10.80
N ASN A 99 -2.21 24.52 -10.43
CA ASN A 99 -3.50 24.89 -10.99
C ASN A 99 -3.91 26.30 -10.58
N ILE A 100 -3.66 26.70 -9.33
CA ILE A 100 -3.99 28.03 -8.83
C ILE A 100 -3.02 29.08 -9.40
N GLN A 101 -1.73 28.77 -9.49
CA GLN A 101 -0.74 29.66 -10.09
C GLN A 101 -1.01 29.98 -11.57
N LYS A 102 -1.62 29.06 -12.33
CA LYS A 102 -2.06 29.32 -13.70
C LYS A 102 -3.13 30.40 -13.77
N SER A 103 -4.00 30.48 -12.76
CA SER A 103 -5.09 31.46 -12.70
C SER A 103 -4.66 32.78 -12.02
N ASN A 104 -3.69 32.71 -11.10
CA ASN A 104 -3.15 33.85 -10.37
C ASN A 104 -1.65 33.67 -10.10
N PRO A 105 -0.77 34.04 -11.06
CA PRO A 105 0.68 33.82 -10.97
C PRO A 105 1.36 34.64 -9.86
N GLU A 106 0.82 35.80 -9.51
CA GLU A 106 1.44 36.75 -8.57
C GLU A 106 1.11 36.45 -7.10
N GLY A 107 0.22 35.47 -6.84
CA GLY A 107 -0.32 35.21 -5.50
C GLY A 107 0.62 34.51 -4.51
N GLY A 108 1.83 34.09 -4.91
CA GLY A 108 2.81 33.46 -4.02
C GLY A 108 2.28 32.20 -3.34
N TRP A 109 1.53 31.39 -4.06
CA TRP A 109 0.79 30.22 -3.52
C TRP A 109 1.68 29.14 -2.97
N THR A 110 1.36 28.66 -1.78
CA THR A 110 1.99 27.53 -1.11
C THR A 110 0.92 26.59 -0.60
N ALA A 111 1.16 25.28 -0.69
CA ALA A 111 0.26 24.28 -0.13
C ALA A 111 1.05 23.28 0.71
N SER A 112 0.51 22.95 1.86
CA SER A 112 1.02 21.90 2.72
C SER A 112 -0.04 20.81 2.89
N GLY A 113 0.37 19.57 2.95
CA GLY A 113 -0.52 18.42 3.14
C GLY A 113 0.12 17.39 4.07
N GLY A 114 -0.71 16.68 4.82
CA GLY A 114 -0.28 15.56 5.65
C GLY A 114 -0.15 14.26 4.84
N THR A 115 -0.38 13.13 5.52
CA THR A 115 -0.27 11.78 4.96
C THR A 115 -1.63 11.10 4.93
N TRP A 116 -1.99 10.50 3.80
CA TRP A 116 -3.09 9.55 3.69
C TRP A 116 -2.73 8.30 4.49
N ASN A 117 -3.64 7.85 5.35
CA ASN A 117 -3.49 6.60 6.07
C ASN A 117 -4.64 5.67 5.67
N CYS A 118 -4.30 4.56 4.99
CA CYS A 118 -5.26 3.58 4.51
C CYS A 118 -4.97 2.24 5.17
N SER A 119 -5.84 1.81 6.07
CA SER A 119 -5.78 0.50 6.73
C SER A 119 -6.82 -0.43 6.14
N HIS A 120 -6.41 -1.63 5.74
CA HIS A 120 -7.26 -2.62 5.10
C HIS A 120 -7.23 -3.93 5.89
N LEU A 121 -8.40 -4.43 6.30
CA LEU A 121 -8.58 -5.76 6.86
C LEU A 121 -9.38 -6.59 5.86
N LEU A 122 -8.72 -7.54 5.21
CA LEU A 122 -9.29 -8.32 4.12
C LEU A 122 -9.16 -9.81 4.41
N ALA A 123 -10.12 -10.58 3.96
CA ALA A 123 -10.10 -12.04 4.01
C ALA A 123 -10.66 -12.63 2.71
N GLY A 124 -10.23 -13.83 2.37
CA GLY A 124 -10.74 -14.51 1.19
C GLY A 124 -9.99 -15.78 0.83
N PRO A 125 -10.38 -16.42 -0.27
CA PRO A 125 -9.70 -17.59 -0.79
C PRO A 125 -8.34 -17.25 -1.38
N TYR A 126 -7.40 -18.16 -1.24
CA TYR A 126 -6.14 -18.14 -1.96
C TYR A 126 -5.81 -19.50 -2.54
N MET A 127 -5.02 -19.48 -3.60
CA MET A 127 -4.49 -20.67 -4.27
C MET A 127 -2.97 -20.64 -4.19
N THR A 128 -2.35 -21.79 -3.93
CA THR A 128 -0.89 -21.93 -3.90
C THR A 128 -0.43 -23.06 -4.80
N PHE A 129 0.69 -22.82 -5.49
CA PHE A 129 1.37 -23.78 -6.35
C PHE A 129 2.80 -23.96 -5.86
N ASN A 130 3.15 -25.19 -5.50
CA ASN A 130 4.48 -25.53 -5.01
C ASN A 130 5.35 -26.01 -6.18
N ALA A 131 6.53 -25.42 -6.34
CA ALA A 131 7.55 -25.80 -7.30
C ALA A 131 8.89 -25.92 -6.57
N GLY A 132 9.18 -27.06 -5.99
CA GLY A 132 10.36 -27.26 -5.16
C GLY A 132 10.33 -26.41 -3.89
N ILE A 133 11.33 -25.54 -3.73
CA ILE A 133 11.39 -24.59 -2.61
C ILE A 133 10.52 -23.33 -2.83
N TRP A 134 10.01 -23.14 -4.04
CA TRP A 134 9.19 -21.98 -4.41
C TRP A 134 7.70 -22.30 -4.25
N MET A 135 6.97 -21.35 -3.71
CA MET A 135 5.52 -21.37 -3.59
C MET A 135 4.94 -20.12 -4.22
N PHE A 136 4.07 -20.28 -5.21
CA PHE A 136 3.40 -19.19 -5.90
C PHE A 136 1.97 -19.09 -5.40
N ASP A 137 1.56 -17.90 -4.99
CA ASP A 137 0.24 -17.65 -4.42
C ASP A 137 -0.55 -16.69 -5.31
N ALA A 138 -1.84 -16.97 -5.46
CA ALA A 138 -2.82 -16.03 -6.01
C ALA A 138 -3.99 -15.92 -5.06
N ARG A 139 -4.55 -14.72 -4.86
CA ARG A 139 -5.59 -14.45 -3.87
C ARG A 139 -6.61 -13.44 -4.35
N ILE A 140 -7.85 -13.61 -3.90
CA ILE A 140 -8.93 -12.66 -4.04
C ILE A 140 -9.51 -12.45 -2.65
N MET A 141 -9.68 -11.21 -2.24
CA MET A 141 -10.05 -10.87 -0.87
C MET A 141 -11.10 -9.77 -0.86
N GLY A 142 -11.95 -9.81 0.15
CA GLY A 142 -12.91 -8.75 0.45
C GLY A 142 -12.88 -8.44 1.94
N GLY A 143 -13.33 -7.25 2.31
CA GLY A 143 -13.34 -6.85 3.71
C GLY A 143 -13.59 -5.37 3.90
N TYR A 144 -12.94 -4.79 4.89
CA TYR A 144 -13.20 -3.43 5.33
C TYR A 144 -11.94 -2.58 5.33
N SER A 145 -12.09 -1.31 4.99
CA SER A 145 -10.99 -0.35 5.01
C SER A 145 -11.35 0.90 5.81
N TRP A 146 -10.40 1.36 6.59
CA TRP A 146 -10.42 2.63 7.30
C TRP A 146 -9.45 3.57 6.63
N ILE A 147 -9.97 4.71 6.18
CA ILE A 147 -9.24 5.67 5.38
C ILE A 147 -9.27 6.99 6.09
N GLN A 148 -8.09 7.54 6.34
CA GLN A 148 -7.91 8.85 6.91
C GLN A 148 -7.34 9.78 5.84
N ARG A 149 -8.16 10.77 5.45
CA ARG A 149 -7.74 11.86 4.58
C ARG A 149 -6.90 12.84 5.39
N PRO A 150 -5.74 13.30 4.89
CA PRO A 150 -4.93 14.29 5.57
C PRO A 150 -5.62 15.66 5.63
N SER A 151 -5.21 16.47 6.61
CA SER A 151 -5.46 17.91 6.55
C SER A 151 -4.60 18.54 5.48
N THR A 152 -5.12 19.59 4.86
CA THR A 152 -4.38 20.40 3.89
C THR A 152 -4.57 21.86 4.17
N GLU A 153 -3.55 22.64 3.90
CA GLU A 153 -3.59 24.07 4.02
C GLU A 153 -2.97 24.71 2.77
N LEU A 154 -3.76 25.54 2.11
CA LEU A 154 -3.35 26.35 0.96
C LEU A 154 -3.26 27.80 1.43
N LYS A 155 -2.16 28.47 1.17
CA LYS A 155 -1.93 29.88 1.49
C LYS A 155 -1.46 30.63 0.26
N GLY A 156 -1.90 31.86 0.13
CA GLY A 156 -1.45 32.75 -0.93
C GLY A 156 -2.10 34.13 -0.80
N ASN A 157 -1.85 35.00 -1.76
CA ASN A 157 -2.46 36.30 -1.83
C ASN A 157 -3.35 36.39 -3.07
N PHE A 158 -4.53 36.94 -2.90
CA PHE A 158 -5.44 37.26 -3.99
C PHE A 158 -5.60 38.81 -4.03
N TYR A 159 -5.03 39.45 -5.03
CA TYR A 159 -4.97 40.93 -5.14
C TYR A 159 -4.53 41.61 -3.83
N GLU A 160 -3.38 41.19 -3.30
CA GLU A 160 -2.77 41.69 -2.04
C GLU A 160 -3.50 41.33 -0.75
N VAL A 161 -4.67 40.69 -0.81
CA VAL A 161 -5.38 40.17 0.35
C VAL A 161 -4.90 38.78 0.68
N PRO A 162 -4.46 38.50 1.93
CA PRO A 162 -4.06 37.14 2.32
C PRO A 162 -5.25 36.20 2.33
N LEU A 163 -5.09 35.07 1.64
CA LEU A 163 -6.08 34.02 1.55
C LEU A 163 -5.51 32.69 2.07
N SER A 164 -6.26 32.03 2.93
CA SER A 164 -5.93 30.70 3.43
C SER A 164 -7.14 29.79 3.35
N VAL A 165 -6.95 28.62 2.74
CA VAL A 165 -7.96 27.55 2.71
C VAL A 165 -7.41 26.38 3.49
N LYS A 166 -8.07 26.02 4.58
CA LYS A 166 -7.69 24.90 5.43
C LYS A 166 -8.80 23.84 5.39
N THR A 167 -8.46 22.64 4.97
CA THR A 167 -9.36 21.49 5.02
C THR A 167 -8.92 20.56 6.16
N ASN A 168 -9.86 20.21 7.03
CA ASN A 168 -9.58 19.39 8.20
C ASN A 168 -9.40 17.92 7.82
N GLN A 169 -8.63 17.21 8.67
CA GLN A 169 -8.48 15.77 8.59
C GLN A 169 -9.84 15.09 8.81
N THR A 170 -10.16 14.12 7.97
CA THR A 170 -11.44 13.39 8.05
C THR A 170 -11.19 11.89 7.88
N ARG A 171 -12.02 11.07 8.52
CA ARG A 171 -11.98 9.62 8.45
C ARG A 171 -13.21 9.08 7.76
N SER A 172 -13.01 8.03 6.99
CA SER A 172 -14.07 7.26 6.36
C SER A 172 -13.79 5.78 6.52
N SER A 173 -14.85 5.00 6.51
CA SER A 173 -14.73 3.55 6.49
C SER A 173 -15.67 2.99 5.43
N SER A 174 -15.20 2.02 4.66
CA SER A 174 -15.99 1.42 3.61
C SER A 174 -15.59 -0.01 3.27
N PHE A 175 -16.47 -0.70 2.56
CA PHE A 175 -16.16 -2.03 2.03
C PHE A 175 -15.09 -1.94 0.94
N SER A 176 -14.20 -2.91 0.93
CA SER A 176 -13.08 -3.00 -0.01
C SER A 176 -12.95 -4.39 -0.59
N ALA A 177 -12.52 -4.44 -1.82
CA ALA A 177 -12.18 -5.68 -2.49
C ALA A 177 -10.80 -5.56 -3.15
N GLY A 178 -10.12 -6.67 -3.24
CA GLY A 178 -8.78 -6.70 -3.80
C GLY A 178 -8.35 -8.09 -4.20
N GLY A 179 -7.15 -8.15 -4.74
CA GLY A 179 -6.51 -9.38 -5.11
C GLY A 179 -5.01 -9.19 -5.24
N GLY A 180 -4.29 -10.29 -5.23
CA GLY A 180 -2.85 -10.22 -5.31
C GLY A 180 -2.21 -11.53 -5.72
N VAL A 181 -0.93 -11.42 -5.99
CA VAL A 181 -0.04 -12.54 -6.28
C VAL A 181 1.17 -12.49 -5.37
N GLY A 182 1.76 -13.61 -5.09
CA GLY A 182 2.94 -13.69 -4.24
C GLY A 182 3.83 -14.86 -4.61
N ILE A 183 5.06 -14.76 -4.17
CA ILE A 183 6.05 -15.82 -4.25
C ILE A 183 6.71 -15.96 -2.89
N ARG A 184 6.84 -17.19 -2.42
CA ARG A 184 7.58 -17.53 -1.19
C ARG A 184 8.68 -18.51 -1.52
N CYS A 185 9.89 -18.26 -0.99
CA CYS A 185 11.04 -19.14 -1.13
C CYS A 185 11.40 -19.72 0.23
N LYS A 186 11.28 -21.01 0.42
CA LYS A 186 11.65 -21.71 1.66
C LYS A 186 13.15 -21.57 1.91
N ILE A 187 13.53 -21.02 3.06
CA ILE A 187 14.93 -20.91 3.52
C ILE A 187 15.24 -22.03 4.50
N THR A 188 14.29 -22.30 5.40
CA THR A 188 14.38 -23.35 6.38
C THR A 188 13.07 -24.18 6.39
N ARG A 189 12.99 -25.17 7.27
CA ARG A 189 11.77 -25.97 7.45
C ARG A 189 10.56 -25.12 7.81
N SER A 190 10.74 -24.06 8.61
CA SER A 190 9.64 -23.23 9.12
C SER A 190 9.67 -21.79 8.63
N PHE A 191 10.67 -21.36 7.86
CA PHE A 191 10.78 -19.99 7.38
C PHE A 191 10.94 -19.90 5.86
N ALA A 192 10.27 -18.91 5.28
CA ALA A 192 10.40 -18.55 3.87
C ALA A 192 10.53 -17.03 3.72
N LEU A 193 11.28 -16.60 2.71
CA LEU A 193 11.19 -15.22 2.20
C LEU A 193 9.91 -15.10 1.39
N ALA A 194 9.22 -13.99 1.55
CA ALA A 194 7.99 -13.68 0.82
C ALA A 194 8.13 -12.38 0.07
N LEU A 195 7.66 -12.36 -1.17
CA LEU A 195 7.45 -11.17 -1.98
C LEU A 195 6.03 -11.24 -2.55
N HIS A 196 5.27 -10.15 -2.44
CA HIS A 196 3.91 -10.13 -2.96
C HIS A 196 3.49 -8.74 -3.41
N ALA A 197 2.55 -8.73 -4.34
CA ALA A 197 1.90 -7.55 -4.87
C ALA A 197 0.39 -7.69 -4.70
N ASP A 198 -0.23 -6.72 -4.03
CA ASP A 198 -1.65 -6.68 -3.71
C ASP A 198 -2.28 -5.40 -4.22
N TYR A 199 -3.37 -5.52 -4.95
CA TYR A 199 -4.23 -4.41 -5.32
C TYR A 199 -5.47 -4.40 -4.41
N VAL A 200 -5.80 -3.23 -3.88
CA VAL A 200 -7.02 -2.99 -3.10
C VAL A 200 -7.75 -1.79 -3.67
N GLY A 201 -9.05 -1.96 -3.91
CA GLY A 201 -9.95 -0.90 -4.36
C GLY A 201 -11.09 -0.68 -3.39
N THR A 202 -11.45 0.58 -3.16
CA THR A 202 -12.57 0.98 -2.32
C THR A 202 -13.15 2.33 -2.76
N ARG A 203 -14.36 2.65 -2.31
CA ARG A 203 -14.96 3.98 -2.43
C ARG A 203 -15.19 4.54 -1.05
N ALA A 204 -14.40 5.53 -0.66
CA ALA A 204 -14.53 6.21 0.61
C ALA A 204 -15.51 7.39 0.50
N THR A 205 -16.45 7.50 1.44
CA THR A 205 -17.36 8.65 1.54
C THR A 205 -16.97 9.45 2.76
N PHE A 206 -16.64 10.71 2.58
CA PHE A 206 -16.30 11.67 3.64
C PHE A 206 -17.47 12.61 3.83
N ASP A 207 -18.31 12.37 4.87
CA ASP A 207 -19.56 13.11 5.09
C ASP A 207 -19.37 14.45 5.81
N ASN A 208 -18.25 14.65 6.51
CA ASN A 208 -18.00 15.83 7.36
C ASN A 208 -16.68 16.50 6.99
N LEU A 209 -16.49 16.78 5.71
CA LEU A 209 -15.29 17.51 5.26
C LEU A 209 -15.53 19.01 5.51
N THR A 210 -14.86 19.55 6.53
CA THR A 210 -14.94 20.97 6.84
C THR A 210 -13.77 21.70 6.16
N SER A 211 -14.11 22.67 5.31
CA SER A 211 -13.16 23.59 4.69
C SER A 211 -13.38 24.96 5.29
N THR A 212 -12.31 25.56 5.83
CA THR A 212 -12.30 26.90 6.38
C THR A 212 -11.57 27.81 5.41
N LEU A 213 -12.30 28.77 4.87
CA LEU A 213 -11.75 29.85 4.04
C LEU A 213 -11.52 31.07 4.92
N THR A 214 -10.31 31.61 4.91
CA THR A 214 -9.97 32.88 5.59
C THR A 214 -9.52 33.87 4.54
N ILE A 215 -10.17 35.04 4.48
CA ILE A 215 -9.84 36.17 3.59
C ILE A 215 -9.63 37.38 4.48
N GLY A 216 -8.37 37.81 4.64
CA GLY A 216 -8.05 38.84 5.60
C GLY A 216 -8.44 38.43 7.02
N GLU A 217 -9.40 39.15 7.62
CA GLU A 217 -9.94 38.86 8.96
C GLU A 217 -11.23 38.04 8.95
N GLU A 218 -11.88 37.89 7.80
CA GLU A 218 -13.12 37.16 7.64
C GLU A 218 -12.89 35.63 7.51
N LYS A 219 -13.72 34.85 8.19
CA LYS A 219 -13.69 33.38 8.14
C LYS A 219 -15.04 32.84 7.70
N GLY A 220 -15.00 31.99 6.70
CA GLY A 220 -16.14 31.19 6.26
C GLY A 220 -15.85 29.70 6.44
N GLU A 221 -16.85 28.95 6.93
CA GLU A 221 -16.75 27.50 7.01
C GLU A 221 -17.80 26.85 6.10
N GLU A 222 -17.34 25.86 5.33
CA GLU A 222 -18.21 25.07 4.48
C GLU A 222 -18.03 23.59 4.81
N LYS A 223 -19.17 22.89 4.94
CA LYS A 223 -19.21 21.43 5.12
C LYS A 223 -19.58 20.78 3.80
N MET A 224 -18.73 19.89 3.34
CA MET A 224 -18.92 19.18 2.09
C MET A 224 -18.98 17.67 2.31
N ARG A 225 -19.69 17.00 1.43
CA ARG A 225 -19.67 15.55 1.30
C ARG A 225 -18.91 15.20 0.02
N GLU A 226 -17.91 14.32 0.15
CA GLU A 226 -17.09 13.89 -0.98
C GLU A 226 -16.99 12.38 -1.04
N VAL A 227 -17.16 11.81 -2.24
CA VAL A 227 -16.95 10.39 -2.51
C VAL A 227 -15.67 10.23 -3.31
N HIS A 228 -14.69 9.58 -2.73
CA HIS A 228 -13.38 9.42 -3.34
C HIS A 228 -13.07 7.94 -3.64
N PRO A 229 -12.89 7.56 -4.92
CA PRO A 229 -12.47 6.22 -5.27
C PRO A 229 -10.97 6.07 -4.99
N ILE A 230 -10.63 5.13 -4.10
CA ILE A 230 -9.28 4.86 -3.66
C ILE A 230 -8.82 3.53 -4.21
N GLY A 231 -7.70 3.53 -4.90
CA GLY A 231 -7.03 2.34 -5.37
C GLY A 231 -5.56 2.36 -4.97
N SER A 232 -5.07 1.29 -4.36
CA SER A 232 -3.67 1.16 -4.00
C SER A 232 -3.11 -0.19 -4.46
N LEU A 233 -1.88 -0.16 -4.97
CA LEU A 233 -1.06 -1.33 -5.24
C LEU A 233 0.08 -1.34 -4.23
N SER A 234 0.15 -2.35 -3.38
CA SER A 234 1.26 -2.54 -2.45
C SER A 234 2.19 -3.64 -2.94
N ILE A 235 3.50 -3.39 -2.88
CA ILE A 235 4.54 -4.38 -3.18
C ILE A 235 5.36 -4.54 -1.91
N ASN A 236 5.27 -5.72 -1.31
CA ASN A 236 5.84 -5.99 0.01
C ASN A 236 6.77 -7.19 -0.02
N GLY A 237 7.90 -7.06 0.68
CA GLY A 237 8.83 -8.15 0.95
C GLY A 237 8.92 -8.43 2.44
N GLY A 238 9.09 -9.68 2.82
CA GLY A 238 9.13 -10.04 4.24
C GLY A 238 9.42 -11.50 4.53
N LEU A 239 9.09 -11.91 5.74
CA LEU A 239 9.29 -13.26 6.25
C LEU A 239 7.96 -13.96 6.49
N SER A 240 7.88 -15.21 6.08
CA SER A 240 6.78 -16.12 6.37
C SER A 240 7.24 -17.21 7.32
N PHE A 241 6.52 -17.40 8.42
CA PHE A 241 6.60 -18.58 9.26
C PHE A 241 5.61 -19.63 8.73
N LEU A 242 6.10 -20.84 8.49
CA LEU A 242 5.35 -21.96 7.90
C LEU A 242 5.11 -23.05 8.96
N PHE A 243 3.88 -23.57 9.05
CA PHE A 243 3.49 -24.62 10.01
C PHE A 243 2.44 -25.57 9.45
#